data_3af5b2dbd170e258282127eac6c04b65
#
_entry.id   3af5b2dbd170e258282127eac6c04b65
#
_cell.length_a   1.000
_cell.length_b   1.000
_cell.length_c   1.000
_cell.angle_alpha   90.00
_cell.angle_beta   90.00
_cell.angle_gamma   90.00
#
_symmetry.space_group_name_H-M   'P 1'
#
loop_
_entity.id
_entity.type
_entity.pdbx_description
1 polymer ?
#
loop_
_entity_poly.entity_id
_entity_poly.type
_entity_poly.pdbx_seq_one_letter_code
_entity_poly.pdbx_strand_id
1 'polypeptide(L)'
;RNIVFDNDFCLVPNREPIPMKQVLWWAYSGRVQLSAAGYYATPGIGYDAEKGRGVPFAYYSYGVCVLEIEVSTLTGEYRLVDVEAVHDVGDAIIPSIDRGQIEGAFAQGYGWLSCEELIWDEQGNLRTHSPATYKIPTIGTIPDPEHFRISLLPNATASAIHGSKAIGEPPFVLAVALVQAMEHAV
;
A
#
# COMPACT_ATOMS: atom_id res chain seq x y z
N ARG A 1 0.58 -14.71 -35.44
CA ARG A 1 -0.86 -14.89 -35.21
C ARG A 1 -1.27 -13.99 -34.07
N ASN A 2 -1.90 -12.88 -34.36
CA ASN A 2 -2.25 -11.88 -33.35
C ASN A 2 -3.65 -12.21 -32.78
N ILE A 3 -3.70 -13.06 -31.78
CA ILE A 3 -4.91 -13.26 -30.98
C ILE A 3 -4.85 -12.23 -29.85
N VAL A 4 -5.93 -11.50 -29.65
CA VAL A 4 -6.07 -10.49 -28.59
C VAL A 4 -7.24 -10.90 -27.69
N PHE A 5 -7.08 -10.75 -26.39
CA PHE A 5 -8.16 -10.92 -25.43
C PHE A 5 -8.59 -9.54 -24.95
N ASP A 6 -9.86 -9.20 -25.13
CA ASP A 6 -10.41 -7.89 -24.78
C ASP A 6 -11.88 -8.02 -24.39
N ASN A 7 -12.28 -7.36 -23.31
CA ASN A 7 -13.66 -7.24 -22.82
C ASN A 7 -14.48 -8.56 -22.91
N ASP A 8 -13.95 -9.62 -22.32
CA ASP A 8 -14.56 -10.96 -22.30
C ASP A 8 -14.67 -11.64 -23.67
N PHE A 9 -13.95 -11.17 -24.67
CA PHE A 9 -13.87 -11.78 -25.99
C PHE A 9 -12.43 -12.14 -26.39
N CYS A 10 -12.32 -13.20 -27.17
CA CYS A 10 -11.12 -13.57 -27.90
C CYS A 10 -11.26 -13.09 -29.36
N LEU A 11 -10.40 -12.15 -29.72
CA LEU A 11 -10.36 -11.55 -31.05
C LEU A 11 -9.34 -12.29 -31.92
N VAL A 12 -9.79 -12.91 -32.98
CA VAL A 12 -8.96 -13.62 -33.94
C VAL A 12 -9.10 -12.89 -35.30
N PRO A 13 -7.97 -12.55 -35.96
CA PRO A 13 -8.03 -11.89 -37.28
C PRO A 13 -8.95 -12.63 -38.27
N ASN A 14 -9.79 -11.88 -38.93
CA ASN A 14 -10.76 -12.37 -39.94
C ASN A 14 -11.81 -13.38 -39.42
N ARG A 15 -12.14 -13.31 -38.12
CA ARG A 15 -13.22 -14.06 -37.48
C ARG A 15 -14.07 -13.16 -36.62
N GLU A 16 -15.32 -13.54 -36.39
CA GLU A 16 -16.17 -12.92 -35.40
C GLU A 16 -15.58 -13.07 -34.00
N PRO A 17 -15.76 -12.08 -33.10
CA PRO A 17 -15.34 -12.16 -31.72
C PRO A 17 -15.91 -13.41 -31.03
N ILE A 18 -15.08 -14.19 -30.38
CA ILE A 18 -15.48 -15.41 -29.69
C ILE A 18 -15.60 -15.10 -28.19
N PRO A 19 -16.76 -15.35 -27.56
CA PRO A 19 -16.89 -15.13 -26.11
C PRO A 19 -15.85 -15.93 -25.32
N MET A 20 -15.21 -15.31 -24.32
CA MET A 20 -14.17 -15.94 -23.49
C MET A 20 -14.69 -17.24 -22.84
N LYS A 21 -15.95 -17.24 -22.38
CA LYS A 21 -16.61 -18.44 -21.85
C LYS A 21 -16.54 -19.64 -22.81
N GLN A 22 -16.71 -19.40 -24.11
CA GLN A 22 -16.62 -20.44 -25.11
C GLN A 22 -15.20 -20.94 -25.32
N VAL A 23 -14.23 -20.02 -25.31
CA VAL A 23 -12.80 -20.35 -25.42
C VAL A 23 -12.36 -21.20 -24.22
N LEU A 24 -12.74 -20.80 -23.01
CA LEU A 24 -12.43 -21.53 -21.77
C LEU A 24 -13.07 -22.92 -21.77
N TRP A 25 -14.31 -23.06 -22.26
CA TRP A 25 -14.95 -24.35 -22.40
C TRP A 25 -14.21 -25.26 -23.38
N TRP A 26 -13.80 -24.75 -24.52
CA TRP A 26 -12.99 -25.52 -25.47
C TRP A 26 -11.64 -25.94 -24.91
N ALA A 27 -10.97 -25.03 -24.20
CA ALA A 27 -9.69 -25.33 -23.56
C ALA A 27 -9.86 -26.40 -22.47
N TYR A 28 -10.88 -26.30 -21.62
CA TYR A 28 -11.18 -27.29 -20.58
C TYR A 28 -11.51 -28.65 -21.20
N SER A 29 -12.42 -28.69 -22.17
CA SER A 29 -12.82 -29.93 -22.86
C SER A 29 -11.66 -30.55 -23.66
N GLY A 30 -10.78 -29.71 -24.21
CA GLY A 30 -9.55 -30.12 -24.90
C GLY A 30 -8.41 -30.48 -23.99
N ARG A 31 -8.62 -30.47 -22.65
CA ARG A 31 -7.59 -30.75 -21.64
C ARG A 31 -6.35 -29.87 -21.75
N VAL A 32 -6.55 -28.60 -22.17
CA VAL A 32 -5.49 -27.60 -22.20
C VAL A 32 -5.27 -27.10 -20.78
N GLN A 33 -4.01 -26.95 -20.35
CA GLN A 33 -3.69 -26.37 -19.08
C GLN A 33 -4.15 -24.90 -19.02
N LEU A 34 -4.97 -24.57 -18.01
CA LEU A 34 -5.56 -23.23 -17.83
C LEU A 34 -4.82 -22.40 -16.77
N SER A 35 -3.68 -22.88 -16.29
CA SER A 35 -2.86 -22.18 -15.32
C SER A 35 -1.41 -22.12 -15.80
N ALA A 36 -0.72 -21.06 -15.42
CA ALA A 36 0.71 -20.91 -15.65
C ALA A 36 1.36 -20.24 -14.45
N ALA A 37 2.63 -20.60 -14.20
CA ALA A 37 3.45 -19.88 -13.22
C ALA A 37 4.31 -18.85 -13.96
N GLY A 38 4.32 -17.62 -13.45
CA GLY A 38 5.22 -16.56 -13.87
C GLY A 38 6.27 -16.31 -12.82
N TYR A 39 7.48 -15.97 -13.24
CA TYR A 39 8.57 -15.59 -12.36
C TYR A 39 9.23 -14.32 -12.88
N TYR A 40 9.51 -13.39 -11.94
CA TYR A 40 10.26 -12.18 -12.23
C TYR A 40 11.43 -12.04 -11.26
N ALA A 41 12.63 -11.92 -11.79
CA ALA A 41 13.82 -11.58 -11.02
C ALA A 41 14.11 -10.10 -11.19
N THR A 42 14.05 -9.34 -10.10
CA THR A 42 14.36 -7.90 -10.15
C THR A 42 15.81 -7.69 -10.57
N PRO A 43 16.06 -6.96 -11.68
CA PRO A 43 17.40 -6.77 -12.19
C PRO A 43 18.23 -5.81 -11.35
N GLY A 44 19.55 -6.00 -11.35
CA GLY A 44 20.50 -5.02 -10.78
C GLY A 44 20.55 -4.96 -9.25
N ILE A 45 19.88 -5.88 -8.54
CA ILE A 45 19.93 -5.97 -7.08
C ILE A 45 21.12 -6.84 -6.66
N GLY A 46 21.90 -6.34 -5.71
CA GLY A 46 22.99 -7.08 -5.08
C GLY A 46 23.47 -6.37 -3.82
N TYR A 47 23.70 -7.13 -2.77
CA TYR A 47 24.18 -6.60 -1.49
C TYR A 47 25.21 -7.53 -0.88
N ASP A 48 26.38 -7.00 -0.57
CA ASP A 48 27.45 -7.69 0.15
C ASP A 48 27.33 -7.35 1.65
N ALA A 49 26.77 -8.28 2.40
CA ALA A 49 26.51 -8.08 3.84
C ALA A 49 27.81 -7.94 4.66
N GLU A 50 28.92 -8.55 4.23
CA GLU A 50 30.21 -8.48 4.95
C GLU A 50 30.83 -7.09 4.79
N LYS A 51 30.69 -6.49 3.60
CA LYS A 51 31.21 -5.14 3.31
C LYS A 51 30.19 -4.03 3.60
N GLY A 52 28.93 -4.38 3.88
CA GLY A 52 27.86 -3.41 4.06
C GLY A 52 27.60 -2.53 2.83
N ARG A 53 27.83 -3.06 1.61
CA ARG A 53 27.76 -2.29 0.36
C ARG A 53 26.99 -3.03 -0.71
N GLY A 54 26.32 -2.27 -1.58
CA GLY A 54 25.60 -2.82 -2.71
C GLY A 54 24.43 -1.94 -3.16
N VAL A 55 23.60 -2.52 -4.03
CA VAL A 55 22.34 -1.93 -4.51
C VAL A 55 21.19 -2.84 -4.03
N PRO A 56 20.73 -2.71 -2.77
CA PRO A 56 19.72 -3.60 -2.22
C PRO A 56 18.30 -3.32 -2.73
N PHE A 57 18.07 -2.15 -3.35
CA PHE A 57 16.76 -1.69 -3.80
C PHE A 57 16.75 -1.40 -5.30
N ALA A 58 15.70 -1.82 -5.99
CA ALA A 58 15.53 -1.57 -7.41
C ALA A 58 15.04 -0.13 -7.70
N TYR A 59 14.33 0.45 -6.75
CA TYR A 59 13.75 1.80 -6.83
C TYR A 59 13.46 2.34 -5.44
N TYR A 60 13.11 3.62 -5.39
CA TYR A 60 12.62 4.32 -4.20
C TYR A 60 11.24 4.87 -4.49
N SER A 61 10.36 4.83 -3.48
CA SER A 61 9.07 5.52 -3.50
C SER A 61 9.19 6.80 -2.70
N TYR A 62 8.64 7.88 -3.22
CA TYR A 62 8.68 9.20 -2.59
C TYR A 62 7.28 9.55 -2.11
N GLY A 63 7.21 10.22 -0.96
CA GLY A 63 5.94 10.67 -0.43
C GLY A 63 6.11 11.90 0.44
N VAL A 64 5.06 12.68 0.53
CA VAL A 64 4.95 13.83 1.43
C VAL A 64 3.59 13.77 2.11
N CYS A 65 3.55 14.10 3.38
CA CYS A 65 2.33 14.22 4.16
C CYS A 65 2.34 15.51 4.95
N VAL A 66 1.22 16.21 4.89
CA VAL A 66 0.92 17.36 5.74
C VAL A 66 -0.33 17.03 6.52
N LEU A 67 -0.33 17.29 7.81
CA LEU A 67 -1.51 17.06 8.63
C LEU A 67 -1.70 18.17 9.67
N GLU A 68 -2.94 18.32 10.09
CA GLU A 68 -3.34 19.22 11.15
C GLU A 68 -3.90 18.43 12.32
N ILE A 69 -3.46 18.78 13.51
CA ILE A 69 -3.98 18.23 14.76
C ILE A 69 -4.53 19.35 15.63
N GLU A 70 -5.48 19.02 16.47
CA GLU A 70 -5.97 19.85 17.53
C GLU A 70 -5.62 19.22 18.87
N VAL A 71 -4.97 19.97 19.75
CA VAL A 71 -4.53 19.51 21.05
C VAL A 71 -5.24 20.30 22.15
N SER A 72 -5.85 19.60 23.11
CA SER A 72 -6.41 20.22 24.31
C SER A 72 -5.27 20.59 25.26
N THR A 73 -5.05 21.88 25.48
CA THR A 73 -4.03 22.36 26.43
C THR A 73 -4.32 22.03 27.90
N LEU A 74 -5.55 21.60 28.20
CA LEU A 74 -5.96 21.23 29.55
C LEU A 74 -5.75 19.74 29.83
N THR A 75 -6.02 18.87 28.85
CA THR A 75 -6.01 17.40 29.04
C THR A 75 -4.87 16.72 28.34
N GLY A 76 -4.24 17.36 27.35
CA GLY A 76 -3.27 16.73 26.45
C GLY A 76 -3.89 15.81 25.40
N GLU A 77 -5.21 15.66 25.40
CA GLU A 77 -5.89 14.90 24.35
C GLU A 77 -5.74 15.60 23.00
N TYR A 78 -5.60 14.85 21.95
CA TYR A 78 -5.50 15.39 20.60
C TYR A 78 -6.38 14.62 19.62
N ARG A 79 -6.73 15.28 18.54
CA ARG A 79 -7.41 14.67 17.40
C ARG A 79 -6.76 15.07 16.08
N LEU A 80 -6.83 14.17 15.13
CA LEU A 80 -6.43 14.43 13.74
C LEU A 80 -7.56 15.17 13.05
N VAL A 81 -7.27 16.37 12.51
CA VAL A 81 -8.25 17.24 11.90
C VAL A 81 -8.27 17.12 10.39
N ASP A 82 -7.08 17.19 9.78
CA ASP A 82 -6.92 17.16 8.34
C ASP A 82 -5.62 16.42 7.94
N VAL A 83 -5.68 15.68 6.86
CA VAL A 83 -4.53 14.95 6.29
C VAL A 83 -4.52 15.12 4.79
N GLU A 84 -3.41 15.56 4.26
CA GLU A 84 -3.15 15.58 2.83
C GLU A 84 -1.83 14.90 2.53
N ALA A 85 -1.86 13.87 1.69
CA ALA A 85 -0.66 13.16 1.30
C ALA A 85 -0.59 12.91 -0.19
N VAL A 86 0.62 12.97 -0.71
CA VAL A 86 0.97 12.59 -2.07
C VAL A 86 2.01 11.49 -2.00
N HIS A 87 1.78 10.38 -2.70
CA HIS A 87 2.68 9.23 -2.67
C HIS A 87 2.99 8.70 -4.08
N ASP A 88 4.25 8.41 -4.31
CA ASP A 88 4.78 7.82 -5.53
C ASP A 88 4.44 6.32 -5.57
N VAL A 89 3.63 5.94 -6.53
CA VAL A 89 3.19 4.56 -6.78
C VAL A 89 3.75 3.98 -8.08
N GLY A 90 4.64 4.73 -8.76
CA GLY A 90 4.98 4.41 -10.14
C GLY A 90 3.77 4.59 -11.06
N ASP A 91 3.62 3.69 -12.03
CA ASP A 91 2.37 3.60 -12.80
C ASP A 91 1.35 2.80 -11.98
N ALA A 92 0.25 3.45 -11.63
CA ALA A 92 -0.83 2.82 -10.87
C ALA A 92 -1.50 1.71 -11.67
N ILE A 93 -1.50 0.49 -11.14
CA ILE A 93 -2.16 -0.66 -11.80
C ILE A 93 -3.68 -0.55 -11.62
N ILE A 94 -4.14 -0.30 -10.40
CA ILE A 94 -5.54 -0.07 -10.07
C ILE A 94 -5.62 1.10 -9.09
N PRO A 95 -5.81 2.34 -9.57
CA PRO A 95 -5.70 3.55 -8.75
C PRO A 95 -6.55 3.57 -7.48
N SER A 96 -7.72 2.93 -7.48
CA SER A 96 -8.58 2.85 -6.30
C SER A 96 -7.99 1.92 -5.22
N ILE A 97 -7.38 0.81 -5.62
CA ILE A 97 -6.70 -0.10 -4.70
C ILE A 97 -5.42 0.54 -4.19
N ASP A 98 -4.64 1.17 -5.07
CA ASP A 98 -3.39 1.83 -4.73
C ASP A 98 -3.62 2.92 -3.67
N ARG A 99 -4.68 3.74 -3.86
CA ARG A 99 -5.09 4.73 -2.86
C ARG A 99 -5.48 4.07 -1.53
N GLY A 100 -6.30 3.04 -1.55
CA GLY A 100 -6.71 2.32 -0.34
C GLY A 100 -5.53 1.69 0.42
N GLN A 101 -4.47 1.26 -0.27
CA GLN A 101 -3.24 0.79 0.38
C GLN A 101 -2.53 1.92 1.12
N ILE A 102 -2.47 3.11 0.54
CA ILE A 102 -1.83 4.27 1.18
C ILE A 102 -2.65 4.71 2.40
N GLU A 103 -3.97 4.80 2.27
CA GLU A 103 -4.89 5.12 3.37
C GLU A 103 -4.74 4.13 4.54
N GLY A 104 -4.74 2.83 4.23
CA GLY A 104 -4.57 1.78 5.22
C GLY A 104 -3.20 1.80 5.90
N ALA A 105 -2.13 2.02 5.14
CA ALA A 105 -0.78 2.12 5.68
C ALA A 105 -0.60 3.35 6.57
N PHE A 106 -1.17 4.49 6.19
CA PHE A 106 -1.18 5.70 7.02
C PHE A 106 -1.92 5.44 8.35
N ALA A 107 -3.11 4.84 8.30
CA ALA A 107 -3.89 4.53 9.50
C ALA A 107 -3.13 3.61 10.45
N GLN A 108 -2.44 2.59 9.92
CA GLN A 108 -1.59 1.71 10.70
C GLN A 108 -0.40 2.47 11.32
N GLY A 109 0.29 3.30 10.52
CA GLY A 109 1.40 4.12 11.01
C GLY A 109 0.96 5.13 12.07
N TYR A 110 -0.21 5.72 11.91
CA TYR A 110 -0.83 6.58 12.91
C TYR A 110 -1.05 5.83 14.23
N GLY A 111 -1.61 4.62 14.19
CA GLY A 111 -1.81 3.79 15.37
C GLY A 111 -0.51 3.49 16.09
N TRP A 112 0.50 3.08 15.35
CA TRP A 112 1.83 2.78 15.86
C TRP A 112 2.47 3.97 16.59
N LEU A 113 2.28 5.18 16.10
CA LEU A 113 2.84 6.40 16.70
C LEU A 113 1.95 7.02 17.78
N SER A 114 0.75 6.49 18.02
CA SER A 114 -0.22 7.13 18.90
C SER A 114 -0.80 6.22 19.98
N CYS A 115 -1.53 5.19 19.64
CA CYS A 115 -2.34 4.43 20.59
C CYS A 115 -1.91 2.97 20.78
N GLU A 116 -1.04 2.45 19.93
CA GLU A 116 -0.56 1.08 20.03
C GLU A 116 0.57 0.99 21.05
N GLU A 117 0.41 0.13 22.05
CA GLU A 117 1.38 -0.03 23.14
C GLU A 117 1.53 -1.51 23.50
N LEU A 118 2.77 -1.94 23.66
CA LEU A 118 3.11 -3.26 24.21
C LEU A 118 3.37 -3.15 25.70
N ILE A 119 2.46 -3.70 26.51
CA ILE A 119 2.54 -3.68 27.96
C ILE A 119 2.90 -5.08 28.48
N TRP A 120 3.95 -5.17 29.27
CA TRP A 120 4.44 -6.40 29.89
C TRP A 120 4.25 -6.33 31.40
N ASP A 121 3.90 -7.45 32.03
CA ASP A 121 3.88 -7.53 33.49
C ASP A 121 5.31 -7.78 34.06
N GLU A 122 5.42 -7.75 35.41
CA GLU A 122 6.66 -7.98 36.09
C GLU A 122 7.27 -9.37 35.87
N GLN A 123 6.45 -10.33 35.41
CA GLN A 123 6.85 -11.69 35.10
C GLN A 123 7.23 -11.87 33.62
N GLY A 124 7.16 -10.80 32.80
CA GLY A 124 7.47 -10.82 31.37
C GLY A 124 6.34 -11.36 30.49
N ASN A 125 5.11 -11.43 30.96
CA ASN A 125 3.98 -11.82 30.12
C ASN A 125 3.41 -10.58 29.42
N LEU A 126 3.16 -10.70 28.10
CA LEU A 126 2.52 -9.64 27.31
C LEU A 126 1.05 -9.49 27.72
N ARG A 127 0.66 -8.32 28.17
CA ARG A 127 -0.73 -8.02 28.61
C ARG A 127 -1.60 -7.56 27.44
N THR A 128 -1.02 -6.92 26.44
CA THR A 128 -1.70 -6.44 25.23
C THR A 128 -1.61 -7.46 24.09
N HIS A 129 -2.07 -8.68 24.34
CA HIS A 129 -1.91 -9.83 23.42
C HIS A 129 -3.16 -10.18 22.61
N SER A 130 -4.22 -9.40 22.69
CA SER A 130 -5.49 -9.70 22.04
C SER A 130 -6.20 -8.44 21.53
N PRO A 131 -7.15 -8.55 20.58
CA PRO A 131 -7.93 -7.40 20.11
C PRO A 131 -8.69 -6.63 21.21
N ALA A 132 -8.95 -7.27 22.36
CA ALA A 132 -9.60 -6.64 23.50
C ALA A 132 -8.63 -5.78 24.35
N THR A 133 -7.33 -6.03 24.26
CA THR A 133 -6.32 -5.39 25.10
C THR A 133 -5.31 -4.57 24.32
N TYR A 134 -5.09 -4.88 23.03
CA TYR A 134 -4.24 -4.12 22.12
C TYR A 134 -5.06 -3.11 21.35
N LYS A 135 -4.77 -1.83 21.57
CA LYS A 135 -5.53 -0.72 20.99
C LYS A 135 -5.01 -0.36 19.61
N ILE A 136 -5.91 -0.27 18.64
CA ILE A 136 -5.61 0.19 17.29
C ILE A 136 -6.51 1.39 16.95
N PRO A 137 -6.19 2.18 15.93
CA PRO A 137 -7.06 3.24 15.43
C PRO A 137 -8.45 2.71 15.07
N THR A 138 -9.45 3.49 15.36
CA THR A 138 -10.85 3.22 14.99
C THR A 138 -11.27 4.15 13.87
N ILE A 139 -12.43 3.90 13.28
CA ILE A 139 -13.00 4.77 12.24
C ILE A 139 -13.18 6.21 12.74
N GLY A 140 -13.43 6.41 14.03
CA GLY A 140 -13.55 7.76 14.61
C GLY A 140 -12.20 8.43 14.93
N THR A 141 -11.08 7.74 14.71
CA THR A 141 -9.73 8.29 14.91
C THR A 141 -9.21 8.99 13.65
N ILE A 142 -9.62 8.50 12.48
CA ILE A 142 -9.24 9.04 11.17
C ILE A 142 -10.29 10.08 10.77
N PRO A 143 -9.89 11.22 10.19
CA PRO A 143 -10.83 12.22 9.72
C PRO A 143 -11.80 11.69 8.65
N ASP A 144 -12.91 12.38 8.48
CA ASP A 144 -13.86 12.11 7.39
C ASP A 144 -13.17 12.23 6.02
N PRO A 145 -13.68 11.57 4.96
CA PRO A 145 -13.06 11.55 3.63
C PRO A 145 -12.78 12.93 3.01
N GLU A 146 -13.52 13.97 3.42
CA GLU A 146 -13.30 15.35 2.98
C GLU A 146 -11.99 15.92 3.56
N HIS A 147 -11.58 15.41 4.71
CA HIS A 147 -10.40 15.80 5.49
C HIS A 147 -9.29 14.75 5.47
N PHE A 148 -9.41 13.70 4.62
CA PHE A 148 -8.39 12.67 4.44
C PHE A 148 -8.16 12.45 2.95
N ARG A 149 -7.24 13.23 2.39
CA ARG A 149 -7.00 13.31 0.96
C ARG A 149 -5.67 12.68 0.56
N ILE A 150 -5.75 11.64 -0.25
CA ILE A 150 -4.57 10.94 -0.80
C ILE A 150 -4.51 11.14 -2.31
N SER A 151 -3.39 11.64 -2.79
CA SER A 151 -3.07 11.79 -4.20
C SER A 151 -1.94 10.85 -4.63
N LEU A 152 -2.10 10.22 -5.78
CA LEU A 152 -1.08 9.35 -6.36
C LEU A 152 -0.15 10.19 -7.24
N LEU A 153 1.16 10.07 -7.03
CA LEU A 153 2.18 10.67 -7.89
C LEU A 153 2.63 9.64 -8.94
N PRO A 154 2.33 9.85 -10.23
CA PRO A 154 2.85 8.98 -11.28
C PRO A 154 4.37 9.17 -11.43
N ASN A 155 5.10 8.08 -11.30
CA ASN A 155 6.56 8.08 -11.43
C ASN A 155 7.05 6.69 -11.85
N ALA A 156 6.74 6.32 -13.10
CA ALA A 156 7.06 5.01 -13.65
C ALA A 156 8.53 4.63 -13.47
N THR A 157 8.79 3.35 -13.20
CA THR A 157 10.13 2.81 -13.12
C THR A 157 10.31 1.64 -14.09
N ALA A 158 11.34 1.69 -14.91
CA ALA A 158 11.66 0.63 -15.88
C ALA A 158 12.08 -0.69 -15.21
N SER A 159 12.48 -0.66 -13.94
CA SER A 159 12.92 -1.84 -13.19
C SER A 159 11.79 -2.59 -12.50
N ALA A 160 10.54 -2.16 -12.67
CA ALA A 160 9.39 -2.82 -12.06
C ALA A 160 8.38 -3.29 -13.12
N ILE A 161 7.64 -4.35 -12.78
CA ILE A 161 6.57 -4.87 -13.63
C ILE A 161 5.52 -3.77 -13.84
N HIS A 162 5.15 -3.52 -15.09
CA HIS A 162 4.22 -2.45 -15.48
C HIS A 162 4.61 -1.05 -15.01
N GLY A 163 5.87 -0.82 -14.66
CA GLY A 163 6.32 0.48 -14.16
C GLY A 163 5.81 0.83 -12.76
N SER A 164 5.07 -0.07 -12.09
CA SER A 164 4.49 0.16 -10.77
C SER A 164 5.54 0.00 -9.66
N LYS A 165 5.28 0.64 -8.53
CA LYS A 165 6.11 0.52 -7.31
C LYS A 165 5.29 -0.12 -6.19
N ALA A 166 5.98 -0.74 -5.22
CA ALA A 166 5.34 -1.29 -4.04
C ALA A 166 4.68 -0.18 -3.20
N ILE A 167 3.48 -0.42 -2.74
CA ILE A 167 2.64 0.53 -1.98
C ILE A 167 2.10 -0.06 -0.67
N GLY A 168 2.46 -1.30 -0.33
CA GLY A 168 1.99 -1.92 0.91
C GLY A 168 2.64 -1.33 2.16
N GLU A 169 3.94 -1.15 2.16
CA GLU A 169 4.72 -0.69 3.32
C GLU A 169 5.26 0.74 3.18
N PRO A 170 5.73 1.23 2.02
CA PRO A 170 6.33 2.55 1.93
C PRO A 170 5.45 3.70 2.44
N PRO A 171 4.13 3.71 2.26
CA PRO A 171 3.27 4.78 2.75
C PRO A 171 3.12 4.84 4.27
N PHE A 172 3.47 3.76 4.99
CA PHE A 172 3.41 3.69 6.45
C PHE A 172 4.17 4.85 7.12
N VAL A 173 5.33 5.22 6.59
CA VAL A 173 6.17 6.29 7.15
C VAL A 173 5.59 7.69 6.97
N LEU A 174 4.54 7.88 6.16
CA LEU A 174 3.83 9.17 6.04
C LEU A 174 3.27 9.63 7.40
N ALA A 175 2.91 8.68 8.27
CA ALA A 175 2.37 8.97 9.60
C ALA A 175 3.38 9.65 10.54
N VAL A 176 4.68 9.66 10.23
CA VAL A 176 5.70 10.38 11.01
C VAL A 176 5.39 11.88 11.09
N ALA A 177 4.64 12.42 10.12
CA ALA A 177 4.14 13.79 10.17
C ALA A 177 3.35 14.09 11.46
N LEU A 178 2.72 13.08 12.09
CA LEU A 178 2.03 13.24 13.37
C LEU A 178 2.99 13.70 14.50
N VAL A 179 4.17 13.09 14.57
CA VAL A 179 5.17 13.44 15.60
C VAL A 179 5.61 14.89 15.41
N GLN A 180 5.83 15.29 14.16
CA GLN A 180 6.21 16.67 13.84
C GLN A 180 5.11 17.67 14.21
N ALA A 181 3.85 17.33 13.94
CA ALA A 181 2.72 18.19 14.30
C ALA A 181 2.56 18.32 15.83
N MET A 182 2.78 17.23 16.57
CA MET A 182 2.77 17.26 18.03
C MET A 182 3.88 18.14 18.61
N GLU A 183 5.11 18.02 18.09
CA GLU A 183 6.24 18.86 18.47
C GLU A 183 5.99 20.36 18.21
N HIS A 184 5.24 20.64 17.14
CA HIS A 184 4.85 22.04 16.81
C HIS A 184 3.74 22.60 17.68
N ALA A 185 2.91 21.74 18.27
CA ALA A 185 1.74 22.16 19.07
C ALA A 185 2.09 22.44 20.54
N VAL A 186 3.26 22.01 21.02
CA VAL A 186 3.75 22.15 22.40
C VAL A 186 4.86 23.17 22.47
#